data_a08e87793e0ef386567b545416f07530
#
_entry.id   a08e87793e0ef386567b545416f07530
#
_cell.length_a   1.000
_cell.length_b   1.000
_cell.length_c   1.000
_cell.angle_alpha   90.00
_cell.angle_beta   90.00
_cell.angle_gamma   90.00
#
_symmetry.space_group_name_H-M   'P 1'
#
loop_
_entity.id
_entity.type
_entity.pdbx_description
1 polymer ?
#
loop_
_entity_poly.entity_id
_entity_poly.type
_entity_poly.pdbx_seq_one_letter_code
_entity_poly.pdbx_strand_id
1 'polypeptide(L)'
;MTDIVIPDSLKPADGRFGSGPSKVRPEQVAALAESGSTYLGTSHRQRPVKSLVSRVRGGLAQLFSLPDGYEVVLGNGGTTAFWDAAAFGLVRERSQHLVFGEFSSKFAKVTKKAPWLTDPSVLQSEPGTHPSPVADDTVDAYAFTQNETSTGVAMTIERPSGSALVLVDATSGAAGLPVDVAETDVYYFAPQKGFASDGGLWLALMSPAALARVEEIAVSGRYVPDFYDLTVALTNSRKDQTYNTPAVATLLLMAEQIEWFLEHGGLDWSTGRSADSARRLYTWADKTSYTTPFVADPAHRSNVIGTIDFEDVDAAQVAKVLRANGIVDTEPYRSLGRNQLRIAMYPAIDPDDVEALTACVDHVVERL
;
A
#
# COMPACT_ATOMS: atom_id res chain seq x y z
N MET A 1 36.89 8.27 -4.14
CA MET A 1 35.44 8.52 -4.15
C MET A 1 35.28 9.99 -3.90
N THR A 2 34.74 10.74 -4.83
CA THR A 2 34.46 12.17 -4.68
C THR A 2 33.45 12.35 -3.56
N ASP A 3 33.80 13.01 -2.47
CA ASP A 3 32.88 13.41 -1.41
C ASP A 3 31.98 14.53 -1.94
N ILE A 4 31.00 14.18 -2.77
CA ILE A 4 30.03 15.13 -3.30
C ILE A 4 29.14 15.57 -2.14
N VAL A 5 29.22 16.84 -1.78
CA VAL A 5 28.37 17.48 -0.77
C VAL A 5 27.27 18.24 -1.47
N ILE A 6 26.04 17.90 -1.15
CA ILE A 6 24.85 18.60 -1.65
C ILE A 6 24.61 19.83 -0.75
N PRO A 7 24.50 21.04 -1.32
CA PRO A 7 24.19 22.24 -0.54
C PRO A 7 22.84 22.08 0.22
N ASP A 8 22.81 22.55 1.47
CA ASP A 8 21.59 22.45 2.29
C ASP A 8 20.39 23.17 1.67
N SER A 9 20.63 24.21 0.87
CA SER A 9 19.58 24.94 0.16
C SER A 9 18.91 24.15 -0.97
N LEU A 10 19.48 23.02 -1.41
CA LEU A 10 18.90 22.13 -2.41
C LEU A 10 18.22 20.91 -1.77
N LYS A 11 18.56 20.60 -0.51
CA LYS A 11 18.06 19.38 0.13
C LYS A 11 16.58 19.48 0.45
N PRO A 12 15.85 18.34 0.36
CA PRO A 12 14.49 18.24 0.90
C PRO A 12 14.49 18.53 2.41
N ALA A 13 13.41 19.07 2.91
CA ALA A 13 13.23 19.27 4.36
C ALA A 13 13.24 17.92 5.10
N ASP A 14 12.75 16.85 4.45
CA ASP A 14 12.83 15.49 4.94
C ASP A 14 13.33 14.56 3.82
N GLY A 15 14.49 13.97 4.01
CA GLY A 15 15.17 13.12 3.01
C GLY A 15 14.69 11.67 2.93
N ARG A 16 13.54 11.28 3.51
CA ARG A 16 13.06 9.90 3.56
C ARG A 16 12.07 9.59 2.42
N PHE A 17 12.51 8.80 1.43
CA PHE A 17 11.73 8.42 0.25
C PHE A 17 11.46 6.92 0.16
N GLY A 18 11.43 6.23 1.30
CA GLY A 18 11.27 4.78 1.38
C GLY A 18 9.91 4.27 0.87
N SER A 19 9.96 3.30 -0.03
CA SER A 19 8.77 2.67 -0.60
C SER A 19 8.06 1.69 0.35
N GLY A 20 8.58 1.52 1.58
CA GLY A 20 7.96 0.75 2.65
C GLY A 20 8.94 0.01 3.56
N PRO A 21 8.90 0.28 4.84
CA PRO A 21 8.06 1.31 5.50
C PRO A 21 8.27 2.71 4.93
N SER A 22 7.22 3.53 4.96
CA SER A 22 7.26 4.91 4.48
C SER A 22 7.60 5.90 5.61
N LYS A 23 7.89 7.14 5.23
CA LYS A 23 8.08 8.25 6.18
C LYS A 23 6.91 8.34 7.16
N VAL A 24 7.19 8.38 8.46
CA VAL A 24 6.26 8.78 9.53
C VAL A 24 6.44 10.27 9.77
N ARG A 25 5.34 11.03 9.84
CA ARG A 25 5.39 12.49 10.06
C ARG A 25 5.82 12.82 11.49
N PRO A 26 6.59 13.90 11.70
CA PRO A 26 6.99 14.32 13.05
C PRO A 26 5.82 14.50 14.02
N GLU A 27 4.68 15.01 13.54
CA GLU A 27 3.48 15.24 14.35
C GLU A 27 2.90 13.93 14.90
N GLN A 28 2.91 12.85 14.10
CA GLN A 28 2.50 11.51 14.56
C GLN A 28 3.41 11.00 15.68
N VAL A 29 4.73 11.23 15.57
CA VAL A 29 5.70 10.84 16.60
C VAL A 29 5.50 11.68 17.86
N ALA A 30 5.22 12.98 17.74
CA ALA A 30 4.90 13.85 18.85
C ALA A 30 3.62 13.38 19.57
N ALA A 31 2.55 13.09 18.83
CA ALA A 31 1.30 12.55 19.40
C ALA A 31 1.52 11.22 20.15
N LEU A 32 2.38 10.35 19.61
CA LEU A 32 2.77 9.11 20.30
C LEU A 32 3.54 9.40 21.61
N ALA A 33 4.44 10.38 21.61
CA ALA A 33 5.19 10.76 22.81
C ALA A 33 4.28 11.35 23.91
N GLU A 34 3.29 12.16 23.52
CA GLU A 34 2.35 12.78 24.46
C GLU A 34 1.34 11.78 25.04
N SER A 35 0.74 10.96 24.18
CA SER A 35 -0.40 10.13 24.56
C SER A 35 -0.07 8.65 24.73
N GLY A 36 1.13 8.22 24.34
CA GLY A 36 1.54 6.82 24.32
C GLY A 36 1.36 6.11 25.66
N SER A 37 1.61 6.79 26.78
CA SER A 37 1.42 6.23 28.12
C SER A 37 -0.04 5.87 28.44
N THR A 38 -1.01 6.44 27.73
CA THR A 38 -2.44 6.11 27.86
C THR A 38 -2.79 4.78 27.19
N TYR A 39 -2.06 4.41 26.14
CA TYR A 39 -2.36 3.27 25.29
C TYR A 39 -1.36 2.13 25.45
N LEU A 40 -0.05 2.44 25.44
CA LEU A 40 1.01 1.44 25.47
C LEU A 40 1.04 0.70 26.82
N GLY A 41 1.20 -0.62 26.78
CA GLY A 41 1.15 -1.46 27.97
C GLY A 41 -0.25 -1.66 28.55
N THR A 42 -1.29 -1.09 27.92
CA THR A 42 -2.69 -1.26 28.33
C THR A 42 -3.30 -2.45 27.56
N SER A 43 -4.15 -3.22 28.26
CA SER A 43 -4.87 -4.33 27.62
C SER A 43 -5.70 -3.84 26.43
N HIS A 44 -5.57 -4.49 25.28
CA HIS A 44 -6.34 -4.17 24.07
C HIS A 44 -7.86 -4.41 24.24
N ARG A 45 -8.29 -5.05 25.34
CA ARG A 45 -9.70 -5.25 25.69
C ARG A 45 -10.26 -4.10 26.55
N GLN A 46 -9.41 -3.18 26.97
CA GLN A 46 -9.79 -2.01 27.77
C GLN A 46 -10.17 -0.82 26.88
N ARG A 47 -10.96 0.09 27.47
CA ARG A 47 -11.54 1.24 26.76
C ARG A 47 -10.53 2.08 25.97
N PRO A 48 -9.32 2.42 26.47
CA PRO A 48 -8.39 3.25 25.72
C PRO A 48 -8.04 2.63 24.34
N VAL A 49 -7.60 1.37 24.32
CA VAL A 49 -7.20 0.71 23.06
C VAL A 49 -8.41 0.44 22.15
N LYS A 50 -9.55 0.07 22.74
CA LYS A 50 -10.80 -0.08 21.96
C LYS A 50 -11.22 1.24 21.30
N SER A 51 -11.15 2.36 22.02
CA SER A 51 -11.46 3.67 21.44
C SER A 51 -10.50 4.03 20.31
N LEU A 52 -9.23 3.65 20.42
CA LEU A 52 -8.25 3.85 19.35
C LEU A 52 -8.59 3.02 18.10
N VAL A 53 -8.95 1.74 18.25
CA VAL A 53 -9.42 0.90 17.14
C VAL A 53 -10.70 1.49 16.52
N SER A 54 -11.62 1.97 17.33
CA SER A 54 -12.85 2.63 16.88
C SER A 54 -12.56 3.89 16.06
N ARG A 55 -11.60 4.73 16.50
CA ARG A 55 -11.13 5.91 15.71
C ARG A 55 -10.61 5.50 14.35
N VAL A 56 -9.76 4.47 14.28
CA VAL A 56 -9.22 3.96 13.00
C VAL A 56 -10.33 3.44 12.11
N ARG A 57 -11.24 2.60 12.64
CA ARG A 57 -12.35 2.04 11.85
C ARG A 57 -13.31 3.10 11.34
N GLY A 58 -13.75 4.00 12.22
CA GLY A 58 -14.65 5.11 11.86
C GLY A 58 -14.00 6.09 10.90
N GLY A 59 -12.73 6.43 11.13
CA GLY A 59 -11.98 7.32 10.25
C GLY A 59 -11.77 6.73 8.85
N LEU A 60 -11.48 5.44 8.72
CA LEU A 60 -11.40 4.76 7.43
C LEU A 60 -12.76 4.71 6.72
N ALA A 61 -13.83 4.42 7.44
CA ALA A 61 -15.18 4.43 6.86
C ALA A 61 -15.52 5.81 6.27
N GLN A 62 -15.17 6.88 6.97
CA GLN A 62 -15.35 8.25 6.49
C GLN A 62 -14.41 8.58 5.32
N LEU A 63 -13.10 8.25 5.43
CA LEU A 63 -12.09 8.56 4.43
C LEU A 63 -12.43 7.95 3.06
N PHE A 64 -12.89 6.70 3.06
CA PHE A 64 -13.25 5.97 1.84
C PHE A 64 -14.73 6.08 1.47
N SER A 65 -15.52 6.89 2.19
CA SER A 65 -16.97 7.04 1.95
C SER A 65 -17.65 5.68 1.79
N LEU A 66 -17.43 4.78 2.74
CA LEU A 66 -17.86 3.38 2.61
C LEU A 66 -19.35 3.28 2.31
N PRO A 67 -19.75 2.48 1.30
CA PRO A 67 -21.15 2.20 1.02
C PRO A 67 -21.83 1.48 2.19
N ASP A 68 -23.16 1.56 2.23
CA ASP A 68 -23.97 0.88 3.25
C ASP A 68 -23.67 -0.62 3.30
N GLY A 69 -23.53 -1.14 4.50
CA GLY A 69 -23.27 -2.56 4.75
C GLY A 69 -21.80 -2.99 4.63
N TYR A 70 -20.89 -2.11 4.18
CA TYR A 70 -19.46 -2.40 4.26
C TYR A 70 -18.96 -2.32 5.70
N GLU A 71 -17.96 -3.15 6.01
CA GLU A 71 -17.31 -3.14 7.32
C GLU A 71 -15.81 -2.94 7.20
N VAL A 72 -15.23 -2.17 8.13
CA VAL A 72 -13.77 -2.10 8.31
C VAL A 72 -13.36 -3.22 9.25
N VAL A 73 -12.54 -4.13 8.75
CA VAL A 73 -12.01 -5.28 9.48
C VAL A 73 -10.50 -5.16 9.61
N LEU A 74 -9.95 -5.55 10.76
CA LEU A 74 -8.51 -5.50 10.97
C LEU A 74 -7.99 -6.74 11.70
N GLY A 75 -6.72 -7.04 11.46
CA GLY A 75 -6.03 -8.13 12.13
C GLY A 75 -4.51 -7.92 12.18
N ASN A 76 -3.83 -8.81 12.86
CA ASN A 76 -2.39 -8.78 13.03
C ASN A 76 -1.66 -9.42 11.85
N GLY A 77 -0.42 -8.99 11.55
CA GLY A 77 0.50 -9.67 10.64
C GLY A 77 0.76 -9.01 9.27
N GLY A 78 0.13 -7.88 8.97
CA GLY A 78 0.27 -7.19 7.67
C GLY A 78 -0.42 -7.91 6.51
N THR A 79 -0.34 -7.34 5.29
CA THR A 79 -1.04 -7.88 4.10
C THR A 79 -0.53 -9.25 3.66
N THR A 80 0.70 -9.63 3.98
CA THR A 80 1.18 -11.00 3.72
C THR A 80 0.35 -12.03 4.49
N ALA A 81 -0.02 -11.76 5.74
CA ALA A 81 -0.92 -12.62 6.51
C ALA A 81 -2.36 -12.57 5.95
N PHE A 82 -2.77 -11.41 5.38
CA PHE A 82 -4.09 -11.29 4.77
C PHE A 82 -4.24 -12.14 3.50
N TRP A 83 -3.19 -12.34 2.70
CA TRP A 83 -3.25 -13.26 1.55
C TRP A 83 -3.62 -14.69 1.96
N ASP A 84 -3.03 -15.18 3.07
CA ASP A 84 -3.41 -16.49 3.61
C ASP A 84 -4.87 -16.47 4.12
N ALA A 85 -5.26 -15.45 4.88
CA ALA A 85 -6.64 -15.30 5.35
C ALA A 85 -7.65 -15.26 4.19
N ALA A 86 -7.33 -14.55 3.10
CA ALA A 86 -8.16 -14.48 1.90
C ALA A 86 -8.25 -15.84 1.19
N ALA A 87 -7.14 -16.57 1.05
CA ALA A 87 -7.14 -17.91 0.48
C ALA A 87 -7.96 -18.90 1.33
N PHE A 88 -7.96 -18.76 2.66
CA PHE A 88 -8.77 -19.57 3.55
C PHE A 88 -10.26 -19.20 3.55
N GLY A 89 -10.60 -17.89 3.59
CA GLY A 89 -11.92 -17.41 3.94
C GLY A 89 -12.68 -16.66 2.84
N LEU A 90 -12.07 -16.37 1.67
CA LEU A 90 -12.71 -15.59 0.59
C LEU A 90 -12.74 -16.35 -0.75
N VAL A 91 -11.74 -17.18 -1.05
CA VAL A 91 -11.73 -17.99 -2.26
C VAL A 91 -12.40 -19.34 -1.98
N ARG A 92 -13.49 -19.65 -2.71
CA ARG A 92 -14.18 -20.94 -2.57
C ARG A 92 -13.42 -22.08 -3.24
N GLU A 93 -13.18 -21.93 -4.53
CA GLU A 93 -12.60 -22.98 -5.38
C GLU A 93 -11.46 -22.46 -6.23
N ARG A 94 -11.64 -21.32 -6.93
CA ARG A 94 -10.68 -20.82 -7.91
C ARG A 94 -10.67 -19.30 -7.99
N SER A 95 -9.48 -18.72 -8.05
CA SER A 95 -9.29 -17.29 -8.27
C SER A 95 -8.62 -16.98 -9.60
N GLN A 96 -8.86 -15.75 -10.14
CA GLN A 96 -8.07 -15.18 -11.22
C GLN A 96 -7.15 -14.09 -10.65
N HIS A 97 -5.87 -14.12 -11.02
CA HIS A 97 -4.88 -13.14 -10.60
C HIS A 97 -4.31 -12.36 -11.78
N LEU A 98 -4.19 -11.04 -11.62
CA LEU A 98 -3.41 -10.19 -12.50
C LEU A 98 -1.99 -10.08 -11.94
N VAL A 99 -0.99 -10.58 -12.69
CA VAL A 99 0.41 -10.64 -12.24
C VAL A 99 1.26 -9.76 -13.14
N PHE A 100 1.85 -8.71 -12.56
CA PHE A 100 2.69 -7.74 -13.28
C PHE A 100 3.85 -7.20 -12.43
N GLY A 101 4.22 -7.94 -11.38
CA GLY A 101 5.38 -7.67 -10.55
C GLY A 101 5.51 -8.65 -9.38
N GLU A 102 6.35 -8.27 -8.43
CA GLU A 102 6.69 -9.14 -7.29
C GLU A 102 5.49 -9.38 -6.36
N PHE A 103 4.74 -8.32 -6.01
CA PHE A 103 3.70 -8.43 -4.98
C PHE A 103 2.45 -9.10 -5.54
N SER A 104 2.04 -8.77 -6.74
CA SER A 104 0.93 -9.42 -7.43
C SER A 104 1.18 -10.93 -7.63
N SER A 105 2.43 -11.34 -7.88
CA SER A 105 2.79 -12.75 -8.01
C SER A 105 2.72 -13.52 -6.68
N LYS A 106 2.91 -12.85 -5.54
CA LYS A 106 2.92 -13.51 -4.22
C LYS A 106 1.56 -14.05 -3.84
N PHE A 107 0.51 -13.27 -4.02
CA PHE A 107 -0.84 -13.75 -3.71
C PHE A 107 -1.26 -14.90 -4.63
N ALA A 108 -0.94 -14.83 -5.94
CA ALA A 108 -1.17 -15.95 -6.86
C ALA A 108 -0.45 -17.24 -6.41
N LYS A 109 0.77 -17.12 -5.85
CA LYS A 109 1.50 -18.27 -5.30
C LYS A 109 0.84 -18.82 -4.02
N VAL A 110 0.23 -17.98 -3.19
CA VAL A 110 -0.50 -18.42 -2.00
C VAL A 110 -1.71 -19.28 -2.40
N THR A 111 -2.57 -18.79 -3.30
CA THR A 111 -3.73 -19.54 -3.76
C THR A 111 -3.35 -20.83 -4.49
N LYS A 112 -2.28 -20.80 -5.30
CA LYS A 112 -1.76 -22.01 -5.97
C LYS A 112 -1.27 -23.10 -5.02
N LYS A 113 -0.75 -22.71 -3.84
CA LYS A 113 -0.25 -23.65 -2.83
C LYS A 113 -1.34 -24.21 -1.92
N ALA A 114 -2.52 -23.60 -1.91
CA ALA A 114 -3.60 -23.98 -1.02
C ALA A 114 -4.23 -25.32 -1.50
N PRO A 115 -4.09 -26.42 -0.74
CA PRO A 115 -4.48 -27.75 -1.22
C PRO A 115 -6.00 -27.95 -1.35
N TRP A 116 -6.81 -27.02 -0.87
CA TRP A 116 -8.26 -26.99 -0.99
C TRP A 116 -8.76 -26.13 -2.16
N LEU A 117 -7.86 -25.48 -2.90
CA LEU A 117 -8.21 -24.66 -4.07
C LEU A 117 -7.76 -25.35 -5.35
N THR A 118 -8.48 -25.09 -6.43
CA THR A 118 -8.05 -25.39 -7.80
C THR A 118 -6.97 -24.40 -8.23
N ASP A 119 -6.09 -24.79 -9.12
CA ASP A 119 -5.04 -23.91 -9.67
C ASP A 119 -5.66 -22.60 -10.17
N PRO A 120 -5.13 -21.43 -9.75
CA PRO A 120 -5.65 -20.14 -10.15
C PRO A 120 -5.49 -19.88 -11.65
N SER A 121 -6.39 -19.09 -12.21
CA SER A 121 -6.19 -18.44 -13.50
C SER A 121 -5.20 -17.28 -13.31
N VAL A 122 -4.12 -17.23 -14.11
CA VAL A 122 -3.11 -16.18 -13.99
C VAL A 122 -2.96 -15.47 -15.32
N LEU A 123 -3.30 -14.18 -15.34
CA LEU A 123 -3.04 -13.30 -16.46
C LEU A 123 -1.78 -12.48 -16.12
N GLN A 124 -0.77 -12.61 -16.96
CA GLN A 124 0.54 -11.98 -16.71
C GLN A 124 0.92 -11.03 -17.83
N SER A 125 1.56 -9.91 -17.47
CA SER A 125 2.21 -9.00 -18.40
C SER A 125 3.67 -8.77 -18.05
N GLU A 126 4.41 -8.15 -18.96
CA GLU A 126 5.78 -7.73 -18.72
C GLU A 126 5.87 -6.64 -17.64
N PRO A 127 6.98 -6.57 -16.87
CA PRO A 127 7.23 -5.49 -15.94
C PRO A 127 7.11 -4.10 -16.60
N GLY A 128 6.46 -3.16 -15.91
CA GLY A 128 6.18 -1.82 -16.46
C GLY A 128 4.83 -1.68 -17.15
N THR A 129 4.06 -2.77 -17.24
CA THR A 129 2.69 -2.80 -17.73
C THR A 129 1.79 -3.60 -16.76
N HIS A 130 0.47 -3.63 -16.98
CA HIS A 130 -0.43 -4.54 -16.30
C HIS A 130 -1.41 -5.19 -17.28
N PRO A 131 -1.86 -6.44 -17.04
CA PRO A 131 -2.91 -7.08 -17.82
C PRO A 131 -4.27 -6.51 -17.42
N SER A 132 -5.26 -6.66 -18.30
CA SER A 132 -6.67 -6.40 -17.96
C SER A 132 -7.35 -7.67 -17.48
N PRO A 133 -8.32 -7.59 -16.56
CA PRO A 133 -9.09 -8.74 -16.12
C PRO A 133 -9.94 -9.29 -17.29
N VAL A 134 -10.16 -10.58 -17.29
CA VAL A 134 -11.05 -11.25 -18.25
C VAL A 134 -12.17 -11.90 -17.45
N ALA A 135 -13.42 -11.57 -17.82
CA ALA A 135 -14.57 -12.21 -17.20
C ALA A 135 -14.51 -13.75 -17.41
N ASP A 136 -14.59 -14.49 -16.31
CA ASP A 136 -14.43 -15.94 -16.28
C ASP A 136 -15.40 -16.54 -15.27
N ASP A 137 -16.43 -17.24 -15.76
CA ASP A 137 -17.45 -17.87 -14.92
C ASP A 137 -16.92 -19.08 -14.13
N THR A 138 -15.67 -19.50 -14.37
CA THR A 138 -15.01 -20.59 -13.64
C THR A 138 -14.27 -20.13 -12.40
N VAL A 139 -14.21 -18.82 -12.15
CA VAL A 139 -13.58 -18.27 -10.95
C VAL A 139 -14.63 -17.67 -10.01
N ASP A 140 -14.36 -17.72 -8.73
CA ASP A 140 -15.23 -17.16 -7.69
C ASP A 140 -14.62 -15.93 -6.98
N ALA A 141 -13.37 -15.58 -7.35
CA ALA A 141 -12.69 -14.39 -6.90
C ALA A 141 -11.69 -13.86 -7.95
N TYR A 142 -11.68 -12.55 -8.16
CA TYR A 142 -10.64 -11.81 -8.89
C TYR A 142 -9.69 -11.18 -7.89
N ALA A 143 -8.39 -11.28 -8.11
CA ALA A 143 -7.36 -10.72 -7.26
C ALA A 143 -6.53 -9.70 -8.05
N PHE A 144 -6.67 -8.43 -7.71
CA PHE A 144 -5.98 -7.30 -8.33
C PHE A 144 -4.97 -6.69 -7.36
N THR A 145 -3.96 -6.03 -7.92
CA THR A 145 -3.02 -5.20 -7.17
C THR A 145 -3.14 -3.78 -7.70
N GLN A 146 -3.70 -2.86 -6.90
CA GLN A 146 -3.92 -1.48 -7.35
C GLN A 146 -2.62 -0.77 -7.69
N ASN A 147 -1.57 -1.03 -6.94
CA ASN A 147 -0.23 -0.48 -7.15
C ASN A 147 0.85 -1.52 -6.94
N GLU A 148 1.62 -1.82 -7.96
CA GLU A 148 2.76 -2.74 -7.87
C GLU A 148 4.03 -1.97 -7.48
N THR A 149 4.37 -2.04 -6.18
CA THR A 149 5.50 -1.29 -5.59
C THR A 149 6.85 -1.64 -6.21
N SER A 150 6.99 -2.84 -6.78
CA SER A 150 8.26 -3.29 -7.37
C SER A 150 8.57 -2.63 -8.72
N THR A 151 7.53 -2.20 -9.43
CA THR A 151 7.64 -1.67 -10.81
C THR A 151 7.13 -0.23 -10.98
N GLY A 152 6.38 0.30 -10.01
CA GLY A 152 5.75 1.62 -10.12
C GLY A 152 4.55 1.65 -11.09
N VAL A 153 3.93 0.50 -11.34
CA VAL A 153 2.71 0.40 -12.14
C VAL A 153 1.50 0.51 -11.25
N ALA A 154 0.56 1.38 -11.60
CA ALA A 154 -0.76 1.47 -11.00
C ALA A 154 -1.84 1.09 -12.03
N MET A 155 -2.94 0.54 -11.54
CA MET A 155 -4.11 0.23 -12.37
C MET A 155 -5.37 0.84 -11.77
N THR A 156 -6.28 1.27 -12.63
CA THR A 156 -7.65 1.61 -12.24
C THR A 156 -8.39 0.31 -11.93
N ILE A 157 -9.15 0.31 -10.83
CA ILE A 157 -9.95 -0.84 -10.44
C ILE A 157 -11.33 -0.71 -11.08
N GLU A 158 -11.66 -1.70 -11.89
CA GLU A 158 -12.96 -1.86 -12.52
C GLU A 158 -13.44 -3.29 -12.30
N ARG A 159 -14.68 -3.43 -11.83
CA ARG A 159 -15.28 -4.74 -11.54
C ARG A 159 -15.57 -5.49 -12.85
N PRO A 160 -15.02 -6.72 -13.04
CA PRO A 160 -15.42 -7.58 -14.14
C PRO A 160 -16.91 -7.96 -14.03
N SER A 161 -17.54 -8.26 -15.16
CA SER A 161 -18.90 -8.80 -15.16
C SER A 161 -18.98 -10.16 -14.44
N GLY A 162 -20.09 -10.42 -13.76
CA GLY A 162 -20.32 -11.66 -13.03
C GLY A 162 -20.48 -11.48 -11.53
N SER A 163 -20.49 -12.58 -10.78
CA SER A 163 -20.74 -12.61 -9.33
C SER A 163 -19.51 -12.96 -8.48
N ALA A 164 -18.34 -13.10 -9.12
CA ALA A 164 -17.10 -13.36 -8.40
C ALA A 164 -16.68 -12.14 -7.55
N LEU A 165 -16.11 -12.37 -6.38
CA LEU A 165 -15.63 -11.32 -5.51
C LEU A 165 -14.41 -10.60 -6.14
N VAL A 166 -14.33 -9.29 -5.96
CA VAL A 166 -13.17 -8.48 -6.35
C VAL A 166 -12.33 -8.16 -5.12
N LEU A 167 -11.15 -8.79 -5.03
CA LEU A 167 -10.18 -8.64 -3.93
C LEU A 167 -9.03 -7.75 -4.43
N VAL A 168 -8.86 -6.58 -3.82
CA VAL A 168 -7.86 -5.60 -4.25
C VAL A 168 -6.78 -5.44 -3.20
N ASP A 169 -5.56 -5.82 -3.56
CA ASP A 169 -4.36 -5.46 -2.81
C ASP A 169 -4.04 -3.98 -3.04
N ALA A 170 -4.37 -3.18 -2.07
CA ALA A 170 -4.09 -1.75 -2.03
C ALA A 170 -2.96 -1.41 -1.05
N THR A 171 -2.10 -2.37 -0.73
CA THR A 171 -1.03 -2.19 0.28
C THR A 171 -0.27 -0.90 0.08
N SER A 172 0.09 -0.57 -1.14
CA SER A 172 0.80 0.67 -1.47
C SER A 172 -0.05 1.72 -2.19
N GLY A 173 -1.29 1.38 -2.58
CA GLY A 173 -2.20 2.32 -3.23
C GLY A 173 -3.09 3.09 -2.27
N ALA A 174 -3.50 2.45 -1.17
CA ALA A 174 -4.48 3.00 -0.24
C ALA A 174 -4.05 4.37 0.31
N ALA A 175 -4.99 5.31 0.31
CA ALA A 175 -4.86 6.72 0.67
C ALA A 175 -3.98 7.57 -0.28
N GLY A 176 -3.25 6.97 -1.21
CA GLY A 176 -2.41 7.71 -2.17
C GLY A 176 -2.90 7.64 -3.61
N LEU A 177 -3.75 6.65 -3.94
CA LEU A 177 -4.40 6.52 -5.24
C LEU A 177 -5.93 6.61 -5.09
N PRO A 178 -6.63 7.19 -6.08
CA PRO A 178 -8.09 7.23 -6.06
C PRO A 178 -8.66 5.81 -6.20
N VAL A 179 -9.81 5.59 -5.58
CA VAL A 179 -10.57 4.33 -5.68
C VAL A 179 -12.05 4.60 -5.46
N ASP A 180 -12.90 3.96 -6.25
CA ASP A 180 -14.28 3.73 -5.91
C ASP A 180 -14.37 2.37 -5.21
N VAL A 181 -14.61 2.38 -3.89
CA VAL A 181 -14.67 1.15 -3.09
C VAL A 181 -15.86 0.26 -3.52
N ALA A 182 -16.90 0.82 -4.13
CA ALA A 182 -18.04 0.06 -4.63
C ALA A 182 -17.66 -0.92 -5.76
N GLU A 183 -16.57 -0.65 -6.48
CA GLU A 183 -15.99 -1.57 -7.48
C GLU A 183 -15.27 -2.78 -6.86
N THR A 184 -15.16 -2.83 -5.52
CA THR A 184 -14.43 -3.87 -4.80
C THR A 184 -15.33 -4.62 -3.82
N ASP A 185 -15.01 -5.87 -3.53
CA ASP A 185 -15.61 -6.60 -2.40
C ASP A 185 -14.70 -6.62 -1.19
N VAL A 186 -13.39 -6.61 -1.42
CA VAL A 186 -12.39 -6.50 -0.37
C VAL A 186 -11.26 -5.59 -0.85
N TYR A 187 -11.15 -4.42 -0.27
CA TYR A 187 -10.04 -3.50 -0.49
C TYR A 187 -9.14 -3.54 0.75
N TYR A 188 -7.96 -4.17 0.64
CA TYR A 188 -7.11 -4.43 1.81
C TYR A 188 -5.72 -3.82 1.68
N PHE A 189 -5.17 -3.41 2.82
CA PHE A 189 -3.91 -2.69 2.90
C PHE A 189 -3.24 -2.81 4.28
N ALA A 190 -2.06 -2.19 4.41
CA ALA A 190 -1.31 -2.15 5.66
C ALA A 190 -0.83 -0.72 5.98
N PRO A 191 -0.62 -0.39 7.28
CA PRO A 191 -0.39 0.98 7.72
C PRO A 191 0.92 1.62 7.26
N GLN A 192 1.96 0.83 6.99
CA GLN A 192 3.34 1.30 6.77
C GLN A 192 3.60 1.92 5.39
N LYS A 193 2.57 2.27 4.64
CA LYS A 193 2.64 2.86 3.30
C LYS A 193 1.94 4.24 3.30
N GLY A 194 0.84 4.39 2.59
CA GLY A 194 0.10 5.65 2.51
C GLY A 194 -0.36 6.21 3.86
N PHE A 195 -0.57 5.35 4.86
CA PHE A 195 -0.94 5.78 6.22
C PHE A 195 0.25 6.15 7.10
N ALA A 196 1.46 6.20 6.58
CA ALA A 196 2.63 6.75 7.26
C ALA A 196 2.82 6.23 8.70
N SER A 197 2.58 4.94 8.91
CA SER A 197 2.69 4.27 10.22
C SER A 197 3.67 3.11 10.14
N ASP A 198 3.84 2.37 11.22
CA ASP A 198 4.68 1.18 11.19
C ASP A 198 3.87 -0.07 10.81
N GLY A 199 4.54 -1.21 10.60
CA GLY A 199 3.90 -2.45 10.21
C GLY A 199 3.16 -3.18 11.33
N GLY A 200 2.74 -4.44 11.05
CA GLY A 200 2.19 -5.36 12.03
C GLY A 200 0.67 -5.53 12.00
N LEU A 201 -0.02 -4.81 11.14
CA LEU A 201 -1.47 -4.90 10.96
C LEU A 201 -1.83 -5.03 9.48
N TRP A 202 -2.96 -5.65 9.22
CA TRP A 202 -3.70 -5.51 7.97
C TRP A 202 -5.09 -4.92 8.27
N LEU A 203 -5.63 -4.18 7.31
CA LEU A 203 -6.98 -3.62 7.32
C LEU A 203 -7.65 -3.97 6.00
N ALA A 204 -8.97 -4.21 6.06
CA ALA A 204 -9.77 -4.54 4.90
C ALA A 204 -11.13 -3.83 4.98
N LEU A 205 -11.55 -3.23 3.87
CA LEU A 205 -12.89 -2.72 3.66
C LEU A 205 -13.65 -3.83 2.95
N MET A 206 -14.66 -4.41 3.60
CA MET A 206 -15.33 -5.63 3.14
C MET A 206 -16.80 -5.36 2.81
N SER A 207 -17.23 -5.71 1.60
CA SER A 207 -18.60 -5.59 1.13
C SER A 207 -19.53 -6.60 1.81
N PRO A 208 -20.85 -6.39 1.77
CA PRO A 208 -21.83 -7.41 2.21
C PRO A 208 -21.63 -8.77 1.54
N ALA A 209 -21.24 -8.80 0.26
CA ALA A 209 -20.97 -10.04 -0.46
C ALA A 209 -19.73 -10.77 0.08
N ALA A 210 -18.68 -10.03 0.42
CA ALA A 210 -17.49 -10.61 1.07
C ALA A 210 -17.81 -11.13 2.47
N LEU A 211 -18.60 -10.40 3.25
CA LEU A 211 -19.03 -10.83 4.59
C LEU A 211 -19.86 -12.14 4.51
N ALA A 212 -20.80 -12.22 3.57
CA ALA A 212 -21.58 -13.43 3.34
C ALA A 212 -20.69 -14.63 2.91
N ARG A 213 -19.65 -14.36 2.07
CA ARG A 213 -18.68 -15.39 1.66
C ARG A 213 -17.90 -15.96 2.85
N VAL A 214 -17.47 -15.09 3.77
CA VAL A 214 -16.79 -15.54 5.01
C VAL A 214 -17.67 -16.47 5.82
N GLU A 215 -18.96 -16.14 6.00
CA GLU A 215 -19.94 -16.98 6.71
C GLU A 215 -20.19 -18.31 5.98
N GLU A 216 -20.33 -18.27 4.64
CA GLU A 216 -20.48 -19.46 3.80
C GLU A 216 -19.31 -20.44 3.98
N ILE A 217 -18.08 -19.95 3.91
CA ILE A 217 -16.90 -20.81 4.05
C ILE A 217 -16.75 -21.33 5.47
N ALA A 218 -17.09 -20.55 6.49
CA ALA A 218 -17.03 -20.97 7.88
C ALA A 218 -17.86 -22.23 8.19
N VAL A 219 -18.99 -22.41 7.50
CA VAL A 219 -19.87 -23.57 7.67
C VAL A 219 -19.60 -24.70 6.66
N SER A 220 -18.63 -24.53 5.75
CA SER A 220 -18.31 -25.51 4.70
C SER A 220 -17.56 -26.75 5.18
N GLY A 221 -17.05 -26.74 6.42
CA GLY A 221 -16.17 -27.78 6.96
C GLY A 221 -14.69 -27.60 6.58
N ARG A 222 -14.32 -26.54 5.88
CA ARG A 222 -12.91 -26.21 5.64
C ARG A 222 -12.22 -25.91 6.96
N TYR A 223 -11.06 -26.56 7.21
CA TYR A 223 -10.22 -26.18 8.34
C TYR A 223 -9.57 -24.82 8.08
N VAL A 224 -9.75 -23.89 9.00
CA VAL A 224 -9.11 -22.57 8.99
C VAL A 224 -8.43 -22.36 10.35
N PRO A 225 -7.12 -22.08 10.42
CA PRO A 225 -6.49 -21.69 11.68
C PRO A 225 -7.10 -20.39 12.22
N ASP A 226 -7.38 -20.32 13.52
CA ASP A 226 -8.01 -19.15 14.15
C ASP A 226 -7.36 -17.80 13.78
N PHE A 227 -6.03 -17.78 13.62
CA PHE A 227 -5.29 -16.57 13.27
C PHE A 227 -5.63 -16.04 11.86
N TYR A 228 -6.01 -16.91 10.94
CA TYR A 228 -6.42 -16.59 9.57
C TYR A 228 -7.94 -16.65 9.36
N ASP A 229 -8.69 -16.98 10.40
CA ASP A 229 -10.14 -17.05 10.32
C ASP A 229 -10.76 -15.64 10.32
N LEU A 230 -11.33 -15.29 9.17
CA LEU A 230 -11.98 -13.99 9.00
C LEU A 230 -13.23 -13.84 9.86
N THR A 231 -13.90 -14.94 10.31
CA THR A 231 -15.00 -14.84 11.29
C THR A 231 -14.52 -14.37 12.65
N VAL A 232 -13.32 -14.82 13.05
CA VAL A 232 -12.64 -14.37 14.28
C VAL A 232 -12.26 -12.90 14.16
N ALA A 233 -11.68 -12.49 13.01
CA ALA A 233 -11.32 -11.09 12.76
C ALA A 233 -12.55 -10.17 12.77
N LEU A 234 -13.65 -10.56 12.09
CA LEU A 234 -14.92 -9.82 12.05
C LEU A 234 -15.51 -9.67 13.45
N THR A 235 -15.61 -10.77 14.19
CA THR A 235 -16.20 -10.77 15.54
C THR A 235 -15.43 -9.84 16.48
N ASN A 236 -14.11 -9.79 16.37
CA ASN A 236 -13.27 -8.89 17.17
C ASN A 236 -13.38 -7.45 16.68
N SER A 237 -13.32 -7.20 15.38
CA SER A 237 -13.42 -5.86 14.80
C SER A 237 -14.75 -5.18 15.16
N ARG A 238 -15.86 -5.90 15.14
CA ARG A 238 -17.19 -5.39 15.58
C ARG A 238 -17.23 -4.98 17.07
N LYS A 239 -16.26 -5.44 17.87
CA LYS A 239 -16.06 -5.05 19.28
C LYS A 239 -14.94 -4.02 19.47
N ASP A 240 -14.43 -3.45 18.39
CA ASP A 240 -13.25 -2.58 18.35
C ASP A 240 -12.02 -3.24 18.98
N GLN A 241 -11.75 -4.47 18.58
CA GLN A 241 -10.64 -5.30 19.05
C GLN A 241 -9.99 -6.05 17.90
N THR A 242 -8.84 -6.64 18.17
CA THR A 242 -8.20 -7.69 17.38
C THR A 242 -8.21 -9.02 18.15
N TYR A 243 -7.97 -10.13 17.47
CA TYR A 243 -7.94 -11.47 18.08
C TYR A 243 -6.95 -11.54 19.27
N ASN A 244 -5.75 -11.01 19.07
CA ASN A 244 -4.74 -10.84 20.13
C ASN A 244 -4.25 -9.38 20.14
N THR A 245 -3.31 -9.04 21.03
CA THR A 245 -2.82 -7.66 21.18
C THR A 245 -2.30 -7.11 19.86
N PRO A 246 -2.86 -6.00 19.36
CA PRO A 246 -2.39 -5.35 18.14
C PRO A 246 -1.12 -4.54 18.37
N ALA A 247 -0.49 -4.10 17.29
CA ALA A 247 0.57 -3.09 17.31
C ALA A 247 -0.05 -1.71 17.69
N VAL A 248 -0.16 -1.42 18.99
CA VAL A 248 -0.90 -0.25 19.50
C VAL A 248 -0.26 1.06 19.07
N ALA A 249 1.08 1.14 19.06
CA ALA A 249 1.78 2.32 18.53
C ALA A 249 1.43 2.58 17.07
N THR A 250 1.42 1.54 16.24
CA THR A 250 1.00 1.62 14.83
C THR A 250 -0.44 2.12 14.68
N LEU A 251 -1.36 1.61 15.52
CA LEU A 251 -2.75 2.09 15.51
C LEU A 251 -2.85 3.58 15.83
N LEU A 252 -2.07 4.07 16.80
CA LEU A 252 -2.07 5.49 17.16
C LEU A 252 -1.52 6.35 16.01
N LEU A 253 -0.36 5.98 15.46
CA LEU A 253 0.20 6.68 14.30
C LEU A 253 -0.79 6.72 13.13
N MET A 254 -1.49 5.61 12.89
CA MET A 254 -2.48 5.51 11.82
C MET A 254 -3.72 6.37 12.07
N ALA A 255 -4.21 6.43 13.30
CA ALA A 255 -5.34 7.29 13.67
C ALA A 255 -5.01 8.77 13.40
N GLU A 256 -3.85 9.23 13.84
CA GLU A 256 -3.35 10.60 13.59
C GLU A 256 -3.19 10.91 12.10
N GLN A 257 -2.79 9.92 11.30
CA GLN A 257 -2.68 10.10 9.85
C GLN A 257 -4.04 10.18 9.16
N ILE A 258 -5.00 9.36 9.57
CA ILE A 258 -6.36 9.38 9.04
C ILE A 258 -7.04 10.72 9.38
N GLU A 259 -6.92 11.19 10.62
CA GLU A 259 -7.47 12.46 11.06
C GLU A 259 -6.86 13.63 10.28
N TRP A 260 -5.53 13.62 10.08
CA TRP A 260 -4.88 14.60 9.23
C TRP A 260 -5.43 14.63 7.79
N PHE A 261 -5.70 13.47 7.19
CA PHE A 261 -6.35 13.43 5.87
C PHE A 261 -7.74 14.06 5.91
N LEU A 262 -8.57 13.68 6.89
CA LEU A 262 -9.94 14.16 7.02
C LEU A 262 -10.01 15.67 7.25
N GLU A 263 -9.12 16.22 8.05
CA GLU A 263 -9.02 17.66 8.33
C GLU A 263 -8.66 18.49 7.10
N HIS A 264 -7.96 17.90 6.13
CA HIS A 264 -7.50 18.60 4.91
C HIS A 264 -8.36 18.35 3.67
N GLY A 265 -9.40 17.54 3.75
CA GLY A 265 -10.29 17.28 2.61
C GLY A 265 -10.40 15.80 2.22
N GLY A 266 -9.95 14.90 3.10
CA GLY A 266 -10.14 13.46 2.96
C GLY A 266 -9.31 12.81 1.85
N LEU A 267 -9.90 11.81 1.19
CA LEU A 267 -9.22 11.02 0.17
C LEU A 267 -8.81 11.86 -1.05
N ASP A 268 -9.65 12.78 -1.49
CA ASP A 268 -9.36 13.64 -2.64
C ASP A 268 -8.10 14.49 -2.40
N TRP A 269 -7.96 15.03 -1.20
CA TRP A 269 -6.78 15.79 -0.83
C TRP A 269 -5.52 14.91 -0.75
N SER A 270 -5.60 13.75 -0.12
CA SER A 270 -4.43 12.86 0.03
C SER A 270 -3.95 12.31 -1.31
N THR A 271 -4.87 11.92 -2.19
CA THR A 271 -4.54 11.46 -3.55
C THR A 271 -4.06 12.59 -4.44
N GLY A 272 -4.64 13.80 -4.32
CA GLY A 272 -4.18 15.01 -5.01
C GLY A 272 -2.74 15.37 -4.64
N ARG A 273 -2.36 15.19 -3.38
CA ARG A 273 -1.00 15.42 -2.89
C ARG A 273 0.00 14.45 -3.53
N SER A 274 -0.33 13.15 -3.59
CA SER A 274 0.49 12.17 -4.30
C SER A 274 0.57 12.45 -5.81
N ALA A 275 -0.52 12.87 -6.41
CA ALA A 275 -0.56 13.24 -7.83
C ALA A 275 0.33 14.46 -8.13
N ASP A 276 0.39 15.46 -7.24
CA ASP A 276 1.32 16.60 -7.40
C ASP A 276 2.78 16.16 -7.32
N SER A 277 3.13 15.30 -6.34
CA SER A 277 4.46 14.70 -6.24
C SER A 277 4.84 13.94 -7.51
N ALA A 278 3.94 13.10 -8.01
CA ALA A 278 4.15 12.32 -9.24
C ALA A 278 4.33 13.21 -10.47
N ARG A 279 3.50 14.25 -10.62
CA ARG A 279 3.62 15.23 -11.69
C ARG A 279 5.00 15.91 -11.68
N ARG A 280 5.52 16.31 -10.52
CA ARG A 280 6.84 16.93 -10.38
C ARG A 280 7.94 15.95 -10.79
N LEU A 281 7.93 14.73 -10.24
CA LEU A 281 8.92 13.69 -10.54
C LEU A 281 8.93 13.32 -12.03
N TYR A 282 7.78 12.99 -12.61
CA TYR A 282 7.71 12.55 -13.99
C TYR A 282 7.98 13.71 -14.99
N THR A 283 7.56 14.94 -14.66
CA THR A 283 7.91 16.12 -15.49
C THR A 283 9.41 16.33 -15.54
N TRP A 284 10.12 16.17 -14.42
CA TRP A 284 11.57 16.21 -14.39
C TRP A 284 12.16 15.06 -15.22
N ALA A 285 11.72 13.83 -14.98
CA ALA A 285 12.26 12.65 -15.66
C ALA A 285 12.07 12.68 -17.18
N ASP A 286 10.91 13.15 -17.67
CA ASP A 286 10.61 13.25 -19.11
C ASP A 286 11.43 14.37 -19.80
N LYS A 287 11.98 15.35 -19.06
CA LYS A 287 12.80 16.47 -19.60
C LYS A 287 14.30 16.27 -19.45
N THR A 288 14.72 15.37 -18.60
CA THR A 288 16.13 15.15 -18.26
C THR A 288 16.74 14.13 -19.24
N SER A 289 17.88 14.47 -19.85
CA SER A 289 18.47 13.69 -20.93
C SER A 289 19.04 12.32 -20.53
N TYR A 290 19.30 12.12 -19.23
CA TYR A 290 19.88 10.91 -18.67
C TYR A 290 18.85 10.07 -17.88
N THR A 291 17.55 10.39 -17.94
CA THR A 291 16.50 9.67 -17.24
C THR A 291 15.34 9.30 -18.18
N THR A 292 14.72 8.17 -17.86
CA THR A 292 13.48 7.73 -18.53
C THR A 292 12.56 7.07 -17.51
N PRO A 293 11.27 7.48 -17.39
CA PRO A 293 10.32 6.74 -16.57
C PRO A 293 10.22 5.29 -17.03
N PHE A 294 10.40 4.33 -16.13
CA PHE A 294 10.34 2.90 -16.46
C PHE A 294 8.97 2.49 -16.98
N VAL A 295 7.90 3.02 -16.41
CA VAL A 295 6.55 2.82 -16.90
C VAL A 295 6.31 3.76 -18.07
N ALA A 296 6.34 3.21 -19.29
CA ALA A 296 6.32 3.98 -20.53
C ALA A 296 4.97 4.70 -20.74
N ASP A 297 3.85 3.97 -20.52
CA ASP A 297 2.51 4.57 -20.62
C ASP A 297 2.21 5.46 -19.41
N PRO A 298 2.03 6.78 -19.59
CA PRO A 298 1.71 7.68 -18.49
C PRO A 298 0.43 7.31 -17.73
N ALA A 299 -0.54 6.65 -18.36
CA ALA A 299 -1.79 6.22 -17.72
C ALA A 299 -1.57 5.10 -16.68
N HIS A 300 -0.47 4.38 -16.80
CA HIS A 300 -0.11 3.28 -15.89
C HIS A 300 0.95 3.70 -14.85
N ARG A 301 1.47 4.92 -14.91
CA ARG A 301 2.44 5.44 -13.93
C ARG A 301 1.81 5.61 -12.56
N SER A 302 2.43 5.07 -11.55
CA SER A 302 1.96 5.21 -10.17
C SER A 302 2.19 6.63 -9.64
N ASN A 303 1.18 7.18 -8.95
CA ASN A 303 1.32 8.44 -8.23
C ASN A 303 1.97 8.29 -6.85
N VAL A 304 2.19 7.04 -6.39
CA VAL A 304 2.78 6.79 -5.05
C VAL A 304 4.18 6.18 -5.11
N ILE A 305 4.56 5.58 -6.25
CA ILE A 305 5.89 4.98 -6.47
C ILE A 305 6.38 5.35 -7.87
N GLY A 306 7.37 6.20 -7.95
CA GLY A 306 8.06 6.51 -9.19
C GLY A 306 9.27 5.61 -9.38
N THR A 307 9.40 5.01 -10.56
CA THR A 307 10.56 4.21 -10.98
C THR A 307 11.19 4.88 -12.20
N ILE A 308 12.41 5.36 -12.04
CA ILE A 308 13.12 6.17 -13.04
C ILE A 308 14.41 5.46 -13.42
N ASP A 309 14.53 5.05 -14.67
CA ASP A 309 15.74 4.47 -15.25
C ASP A 309 16.76 5.56 -15.57
N PHE A 310 18.04 5.22 -15.48
CA PHE A 310 19.16 6.11 -15.78
C PHE A 310 19.96 5.58 -16.97
N GLU A 311 20.34 6.45 -17.89
CA GLU A 311 21.15 6.21 -19.07
C GLU A 311 22.52 6.91 -18.90
N ASP A 312 23.60 6.20 -19.18
CA ASP A 312 24.98 6.67 -19.07
C ASP A 312 25.41 7.18 -17.69
N VAL A 313 24.57 6.99 -16.65
CA VAL A 313 24.81 7.34 -15.25
C VAL A 313 24.52 6.13 -14.38
N ASP A 314 25.39 5.83 -13.42
CA ASP A 314 25.17 4.75 -12.45
C ASP A 314 24.23 5.22 -11.33
N ALA A 315 22.97 4.78 -11.39
CA ALA A 315 21.95 5.10 -10.38
C ALA A 315 22.33 4.61 -8.96
N ALA A 316 23.11 3.55 -8.84
CA ALA A 316 23.58 3.06 -7.53
C ALA A 316 24.60 4.03 -6.91
N GLN A 317 25.45 4.67 -7.73
CA GLN A 317 26.35 5.72 -7.24
C GLN A 317 25.57 6.97 -6.84
N VAL A 318 24.57 7.38 -7.63
CA VAL A 318 23.67 8.48 -7.28
C VAL A 318 23.01 8.22 -5.93
N ALA A 319 22.36 7.07 -5.75
CA ALA A 319 21.71 6.69 -4.49
C ALA A 319 22.67 6.69 -3.30
N LYS A 320 23.91 6.24 -3.51
CA LYS A 320 24.97 6.25 -2.48
C LYS A 320 25.33 7.66 -2.04
N VAL A 321 25.48 8.59 -2.99
CA VAL A 321 25.78 9.99 -2.69
C VAL A 321 24.60 10.66 -2.00
N LEU A 322 23.37 10.44 -2.48
CA LEU A 322 22.16 10.92 -1.84
C LEU A 322 22.10 10.47 -0.37
N ARG A 323 22.32 9.18 -0.11
CA ARG A 323 22.32 8.60 1.25
C ARG A 323 23.38 9.21 2.14
N ALA A 324 24.58 9.48 1.63
CA ALA A 324 25.65 10.17 2.37
C ALA A 324 25.28 11.62 2.74
N ASN A 325 24.35 12.23 2.02
CA ASN A 325 23.82 13.57 2.27
C ASN A 325 22.45 13.58 2.99
N GLY A 326 22.01 12.43 3.57
CA GLY A 326 20.78 12.32 4.36
C GLY A 326 19.51 12.08 3.55
N ILE A 327 19.62 11.82 2.24
CA ILE A 327 18.49 11.47 1.37
C ILE A 327 18.52 9.95 1.16
N VAL A 328 17.53 9.22 1.70
CA VAL A 328 17.61 7.77 1.89
C VAL A 328 16.49 7.01 1.19
N ASP A 329 16.76 5.71 0.97
CA ASP A 329 15.80 4.70 0.52
C ASP A 329 15.24 4.94 -0.90
N THR A 330 16.10 5.48 -1.77
CA THR A 330 15.81 5.71 -3.20
C THR A 330 16.28 4.55 -4.10
N GLU A 331 16.87 3.49 -3.54
CA GLU A 331 17.42 2.37 -4.28
C GLU A 331 16.32 1.58 -5.02
N PRO A 332 16.66 0.96 -6.18
CA PRO A 332 15.71 0.18 -6.97
C PRO A 332 15.23 -1.08 -6.24
N TYR A 333 14.16 -1.69 -6.74
CA TYR A 333 13.75 -3.00 -6.27
C TYR A 333 14.75 -4.06 -6.75
N ARG A 334 15.39 -4.76 -5.82
CA ARG A 334 16.55 -5.62 -6.09
C ARG A 334 16.32 -6.68 -7.16
N SER A 335 15.14 -7.32 -7.16
CA SER A 335 14.85 -8.41 -8.11
C SER A 335 14.59 -7.91 -9.53
N LEU A 336 14.33 -6.62 -9.74
CA LEU A 336 14.12 -6.05 -11.07
C LEU A 336 15.45 -5.86 -11.85
N GLY A 337 16.58 -5.68 -11.14
CA GLY A 337 17.92 -5.66 -11.72
C GLY A 337 18.20 -4.50 -12.69
N ARG A 338 17.50 -3.37 -12.54
CA ARG A 338 17.63 -2.20 -13.43
C ARG A 338 18.55 -1.12 -12.85
N ASN A 339 19.17 -0.34 -13.72
CA ASN A 339 19.87 0.89 -13.37
C ASN A 339 18.87 2.01 -13.10
N GLN A 340 18.33 2.09 -11.88
CA GLN A 340 17.10 2.80 -11.59
C GLN A 340 17.10 3.39 -10.19
N LEU A 341 16.41 4.52 -9.99
CA LEU A 341 15.93 4.95 -8.67
C LEU A 341 14.44 4.63 -8.53
N ARG A 342 14.03 4.29 -7.30
CA ARG A 342 12.64 4.09 -6.93
C ARG A 342 12.27 5.03 -5.79
N ILE A 343 11.34 5.92 -6.04
CA ILE A 343 11.02 7.07 -5.20
C ILE A 343 9.58 6.91 -4.70
N ALA A 344 9.39 6.88 -3.39
CA ALA A 344 8.07 6.96 -2.82
C ALA A 344 7.53 8.39 -2.84
N MET A 345 6.23 8.49 -3.11
CA MET A 345 5.47 9.74 -3.19
C MET A 345 4.16 9.61 -2.39
N TYR A 346 4.22 8.88 -1.26
CA TYR A 346 3.05 8.73 -0.38
C TYR A 346 2.61 10.08 0.18
N PRO A 347 1.34 10.23 0.60
CA PRO A 347 0.81 11.53 1.05
C PRO A 347 1.58 12.21 2.17
N ALA A 348 2.32 11.45 3.02
CA ALA A 348 3.15 12.02 4.08
C ALA A 348 4.45 12.67 3.56
N ILE A 349 4.86 12.39 2.33
CA ILE A 349 6.00 13.02 1.68
C ILE A 349 5.52 14.32 1.04
N ASP A 350 6.24 15.42 1.32
CA ASP A 350 5.87 16.71 0.76
C ASP A 350 6.20 16.76 -0.74
N PRO A 351 5.30 17.28 -1.61
CA PRO A 351 5.63 17.49 -3.02
C PRO A 351 6.86 18.38 -3.24
N ASP A 352 7.12 19.35 -2.35
CA ASP A 352 8.32 20.17 -2.41
C ASP A 352 9.59 19.36 -2.09
N ASP A 353 9.50 18.35 -1.20
CA ASP A 353 10.61 17.43 -0.94
C ASP A 353 10.93 16.57 -2.18
N VAL A 354 9.91 16.16 -2.97
CA VAL A 354 10.11 15.43 -4.23
C VAL A 354 10.79 16.30 -5.28
N GLU A 355 10.41 17.56 -5.39
CA GLU A 355 11.08 18.52 -6.30
C GLU A 355 12.52 18.77 -5.87
N ALA A 356 12.77 18.97 -4.57
CA ALA A 356 14.13 19.13 -4.03
C ALA A 356 14.99 17.87 -4.26
N LEU A 357 14.40 16.66 -4.16
CA LEU A 357 15.11 15.42 -4.51
C LEU A 357 15.59 15.43 -5.96
N THR A 358 14.77 15.86 -6.93
CA THR A 358 15.17 15.89 -8.34
C THR A 358 16.33 16.86 -8.56
N ALA A 359 16.31 18.05 -7.92
CA ALA A 359 17.42 18.99 -7.96
C ALA A 359 18.72 18.43 -7.31
N CYS A 360 18.58 17.63 -6.26
CA CYS A 360 19.73 16.93 -5.65
C CYS A 360 20.29 15.85 -6.59
N VAL A 361 19.46 15.13 -7.33
CA VAL A 361 19.91 14.15 -8.34
C VAL A 361 20.70 14.86 -9.44
N ASP A 362 20.17 15.96 -10.00
CA ASP A 362 20.86 16.74 -11.02
C ASP A 362 22.23 17.23 -10.52
N HIS A 363 22.27 17.79 -9.30
CA HIS A 363 23.52 18.25 -8.68
C HIS A 363 24.56 17.14 -8.53
N VAL A 364 24.13 15.92 -8.20
CA VAL A 364 25.01 14.75 -8.05
C VAL A 364 25.53 14.29 -9.42
N VAL A 365 24.63 14.15 -10.40
CA VAL A 365 24.97 13.68 -11.75
C VAL A 365 25.98 14.61 -12.44
N GLU A 366 25.83 15.93 -12.31
CA GLU A 366 26.78 16.92 -12.85
C GLU A 366 28.20 16.77 -12.28
N ARG A 367 28.39 16.04 -11.17
CA ARG A 367 29.68 15.94 -10.44
C ARG A 367 30.23 14.52 -10.38
N LEU A 368 29.49 13.52 -10.91
CA LEU A 368 29.98 12.14 -11.09
C LEU A 368 30.84 12.03 -12.34
#